data_d3e270336fba6b3ac6762a33766804d1
#
_entry.id   d3e270336fba6b3ac6762a33766804d1
#
_cell.length_a   1.000
_cell.length_b   1.000
_cell.length_c   1.000
_cell.angle_alpha   90.00
_cell.angle_beta   90.00
_cell.angle_gamma   90.00
#
_symmetry.space_group_name_H-M   'P 1'
#
loop_
_entity.id
_entity.type
_entity.pdbx_description
1 polymer ?
#
loop_
_entity_poly.entity_id
_entity_poly.type
_entity_poly.pdbx_seq_one_letter_code
_entity_poly.pdbx_strand_id
1 'polypeptide(L)' 'MGSFATYDAARPQLLSVAYRMLGSAADAEDVVQEAWLRWRETDEGNVRDPRAWLSVTVC' A
#
# COMPACT_ATOMS: atom_id res chain seq x y z
N MET A 1 -10.02 0.03 11.36
CA MET A 1 -8.80 0.81 11.20
C MET A 1 -7.67 -0.07 10.71
N GLY A 2 -7.05 0.29 9.60
CA GLY A 2 -5.98 -0.51 9.03
C GLY A 2 -4.74 -0.55 9.93
N SER A 3 -4.16 -1.73 10.12
CA SER A 3 -3.01 -1.94 10.98
C SER A 3 -1.72 -1.47 10.31
N PHE A 4 -0.89 -0.74 11.04
CA PHE A 4 0.42 -0.35 10.53
C PHE A 4 1.30 -1.58 10.28
N ALA A 5 1.20 -2.60 11.13
CA ALA A 5 2.00 -3.81 10.97
C ALA A 5 1.68 -4.51 9.65
N THR A 6 0.41 -4.57 9.26
CA THR A 6 0.00 -5.16 7.98
C THR A 6 0.54 -4.35 6.81
N TYR A 7 0.42 -3.03 6.88
CA TYR A 7 0.96 -2.14 5.86
C TYR A 7 2.48 -2.26 5.76
N ASP A 8 3.16 -2.22 6.89
CA ASP A 8 4.63 -2.27 6.92
C ASP A 8 5.16 -3.58 6.34
N ALA A 9 4.49 -4.68 6.61
CA ALA A 9 4.86 -5.98 6.05
C ALA A 9 4.71 -6.02 4.53
N ALA A 10 3.73 -5.30 3.98
CA ALA A 10 3.48 -5.25 2.55
C ALA A 10 4.28 -4.15 1.84
N ARG A 11 4.85 -3.21 2.58
CA ARG A 11 5.50 -2.03 2.03
C ARG A 11 6.58 -2.34 0.98
N PRO A 12 7.50 -3.28 1.20
CA PRO A 12 8.52 -3.57 0.19
C PRO A 12 7.92 -4.01 -1.13
N GLN A 13 6.88 -4.84 -1.08
CA GLN A 13 6.19 -5.29 -2.28
C GLN A 13 5.47 -4.14 -2.97
N LEU A 14 4.83 -3.27 -2.20
CA LEU A 14 4.13 -2.11 -2.76
C LEU A 14 5.11 -1.16 -3.44
N LEU A 15 6.26 -0.91 -2.82
CA LEU A 15 7.29 -0.07 -3.42
C LEU A 15 7.80 -0.67 -4.73
N SER A 16 8.00 -1.98 -4.77
CA SER A 16 8.46 -2.66 -5.97
C SER A 16 7.46 -2.50 -7.12
N VAL A 17 6.18 -2.69 -6.85
CA VAL A 17 5.12 -2.53 -7.85
C VAL A 17 5.05 -1.09 -8.34
N ALA A 18 5.05 -0.14 -7.42
CA ALA A 18 4.96 1.27 -7.76
C ALA A 18 6.18 1.73 -8.56
N TYR A 19 7.37 1.27 -8.19
CA TYR A 19 8.60 1.60 -8.88
C TYR A 19 8.56 1.11 -10.33
N ARG A 20 8.06 -0.10 -10.55
CA ARG A 20 7.94 -0.65 -11.90
C ARG A 20 7.01 0.21 -12.78
N MET A 21 5.95 0.72 -12.19
CA MET A 21 4.97 1.50 -12.94
C MET A 21 5.46 2.92 -13.22
N LEU A 22 6.12 3.53 -12.24
CA LEU A 22 6.44 4.95 -12.30
C LEU A 22 7.89 5.22 -12.73
N GLY A 23 8.78 4.26 -12.56
CA GLY A 23 10.19 4.41 -12.91
C GLY A 23 10.95 5.38 -12.03
N SER A 24 10.40 5.79 -10.89
CA SER A 24 11.01 6.74 -9.97
C SER A 24 10.79 6.29 -8.54
N ALA A 25 11.87 6.24 -7.75
CA ALA A 25 11.78 5.87 -6.34
C ALA A 25 10.98 6.89 -5.54
N ALA A 26 11.17 8.18 -5.82
CA ALA A 26 10.45 9.24 -5.12
C ALA A 26 8.95 9.15 -5.37
N ASP A 27 8.55 8.96 -6.62
CA ASP A 27 7.14 8.81 -6.97
C ASP A 27 6.55 7.54 -6.37
N ALA A 28 7.32 6.44 -6.37
CA ALA A 28 6.87 5.19 -5.77
C ALA A 28 6.59 5.37 -4.28
N GLU A 29 7.46 6.07 -3.56
CA GLU A 29 7.26 6.34 -2.15
C GLU A 29 6.00 7.18 -1.90
N ASP A 30 5.75 8.18 -2.73
CA ASP A 30 4.56 9.01 -2.61
C ASP A 30 3.29 8.18 -2.77
N VAL A 31 3.25 7.31 -3.76
CA VAL A 31 2.09 6.46 -4.01
C VAL A 31 1.86 5.49 -2.85
N VAL A 32 2.93 4.89 -2.35
CA VAL A 32 2.83 3.94 -1.23
C VAL A 32 2.39 4.68 0.04
N GLN A 33 2.88 5.88 0.27
CA GLN A 33 2.47 6.68 1.42
C GLN A 33 0.99 7.04 1.34
N GLU A 34 0.49 7.38 0.17
CA GLU A 34 -0.93 7.66 -0.02
C GLU A 34 -1.77 6.40 0.22
N ALA A 35 -1.27 5.24 -0.21
CA ALA A 35 -1.94 3.98 0.08
C ALA A 35 -2.03 3.74 1.58
N TRP A 36 -0.99 4.11 2.34
CA TRP A 36 -1.02 4.03 3.80
C TRP A 36 -2.12 4.89 4.40
N LEU A 37 -2.27 6.12 3.92
CA LEU A 37 -3.30 7.01 4.42
C LEU A 37 -4.70 6.43 4.22
N ARG A 38 -4.94 5.82 3.07
CA ARG A 38 -6.22 5.17 2.78
C ARG A 38 -6.41 3.92 3.61
N TRP A 39 -5.36 3.10 3.75
CA TRP A 39 -5.41 1.89 4.55
C TRP A 39 -5.72 2.20 6.02
N ARG A 40 -5.09 3.23 6.53
CA ARG A 40 -5.30 3.66 7.91
C ARG A 40 -6.76 3.96 8.23
N GLU A 41 -7.49 4.49 7.25
CA GLU A 41 -8.90 4.84 7.41
C GLU A 41 -9.83 3.67 7.06
N THR A 42 -9.31 2.59 6.52
CA THR A 42 -10.08 1.43 6.11
C THR A 42 -10.27 0.48 7.29
N ASP A 43 -11.44 -0.15 7.38
CA ASP A 43 -11.70 -1.17 8.38
C ASP A 43 -11.06 -2.47 7.92
N GLU A 44 -9.93 -2.82 8.54
CA GLU A 44 -9.18 -4.04 8.19
C GLU A 44 -10.03 -5.29 8.34
N GLY A 45 -10.96 -5.31 9.28
CA GLY A 45 -11.86 -6.45 9.49
C GLY A 45 -12.77 -6.74 8.31
N ASN A 46 -13.03 -5.73 7.47
CA ASN A 46 -13.84 -5.87 6.27
C ASN A 46 -13.03 -6.17 5.02
N VAL A 47 -11.70 -6.18 5.13
CA VAL A 47 -10.82 -6.46 4.00
C VAL A 47 -10.41 -7.92 4.05
N ARG A 48 -10.81 -8.69 3.03
CA ARG A 48 -10.53 -10.12 3.00
C ARG A 48 -9.05 -10.40 2.82
N ASP A 49 -8.38 -9.63 1.96
CA ASP A 49 -6.96 -9.80 1.68
C ASP A 49 -6.29 -8.42 1.69
N PRO A 50 -5.68 -8.01 2.81
CA PRO A 50 -5.04 -6.70 2.92
C PRO A 50 -3.96 -6.46 1.88
N ARG A 51 -3.16 -7.48 1.54
CA ARG A 51 -2.12 -7.35 0.54
C ARG A 51 -2.68 -7.04 -0.83
N ALA A 52 -3.72 -7.77 -1.23
CA ALA A 52 -4.38 -7.55 -2.50
C ALA A 52 -5.01 -6.16 -2.54
N TRP A 53 -5.65 -5.77 -1.45
CA TRP A 53 -6.28 -4.46 -1.34
C TRP A 53 -5.26 -3.33 -1.52
N LEU A 54 -4.11 -3.43 -0.83
CA LEU A 54 -3.05 -2.44 -0.93
C LEU A 54 -2.44 -2.42 -2.33
N SER A 55 -2.24 -3.59 -2.95
CA SER A 55 -1.69 -3.66 -4.30
C SER A 55 -2.59 -2.99 -5.31
N VAL A 56 -3.90 -3.19 -5.22
CA VAL A 56 -4.87 -2.56 -6.11
C VAL A 56 -4.90 -1.04 -5.89
N THR A 57 -4.77 -0.61 -4.66
CA THR A 57 -4.76 0.83 -4.33
C THR A 57 -3.53 1.51 -4.92
N VAL A 58 -2.38 0.84 -4.94
CA VAL A 58 -1.14 1.36 -5.51
C VAL A 58 -1.20 1.34 -7.04
N CYS A 59 -1.81 0.34 -7.63
CA CYS A 59 -2.02 0.28 -9.08
C CYS A 59 -3.16 1.22 -9.46
#